data_0544092196692d689b04c805462a270d
#
_entry.id   0544092196692d689b04c805462a270d
#
_cell.length_a   1.000
_cell.length_b   1.000
_cell.length_c   1.000
_cell.angle_alpha   90.00
_cell.angle_beta   90.00
_cell.angle_gamma   90.00
#
_symmetry.space_group_name_H-M   'P 1'
#
loop_
_entity.id
_entity.type
_entity.pdbx_description
1 polymer ?
#
loop_
_entity_poly.entity_id
_entity_poly.type
_entity_poly.pdbx_seq_one_letter_code
_entity_poly.pdbx_strand_id
1 'polypeptide(L)'
;IGSHLDTQPTGGKYDGVLGVLAGLEVIRTLNDLNIQTKRPILVVNWTNEEGSRFPPAMMASAGYAGIYDVKTLLAATDYEGNIFGEELEKIGWKGTEPVGKEKFHCYYELHIEQGPILESENIDIGVVTHGQGLKWLEVKLTGVEQHTGTTPMNIRKDTALALSEIILTVNKVANDNQ
;
A
#
# COMPACT_ATOMS: atom_id res chain seq x y z
N ILE A 1 -5.76 12.59 12.08
CA ILE A 1 -5.90 12.79 10.62
C ILE A 1 -4.55 12.46 10.00
N GLY A 2 -4.52 11.78 8.87
CA GLY A 2 -3.25 11.52 8.19
C GLY A 2 -3.38 10.61 7.00
N SER A 3 -2.24 10.20 6.45
CA SER A 3 -2.06 9.24 5.37
C SER A 3 -0.56 8.88 5.32
N HIS A 4 0.05 8.76 4.15
CA HIS A 4 1.46 8.44 3.98
C HIS A 4 2.16 9.42 3.02
N LEU A 5 3.49 9.48 3.09
CA LEU A 5 4.34 10.29 2.19
C LEU A 5 5.22 9.43 1.28
N ASP A 6 5.37 8.14 1.59
CA ASP A 6 6.01 7.22 0.66
C ASP A 6 5.09 6.94 -0.53
N THR A 7 5.66 6.53 -1.65
CA THR A 7 4.94 6.29 -2.90
C THR A 7 5.59 5.16 -3.69
N GLN A 8 4.88 4.65 -4.68
CA GLN A 8 5.42 3.75 -5.69
C GLN A 8 6.47 4.47 -6.56
N PRO A 9 7.45 3.78 -7.15
CA PRO A 9 8.46 4.41 -8.01
C PRO A 9 7.90 5.29 -9.12
N THR A 10 6.70 4.96 -9.62
CA THR A 10 5.97 5.70 -10.65
C THR A 10 4.56 6.07 -10.18
N GLY A 11 4.38 6.27 -8.88
CA GLY A 11 3.11 6.57 -8.26
C GLY A 11 2.54 7.95 -8.59
N GLY A 12 1.28 8.15 -8.24
CA GLY A 12 0.56 9.41 -8.42
C GLY A 12 1.11 10.52 -7.51
N LYS A 13 1.05 11.76 -7.97
CA LYS A 13 1.55 12.93 -7.23
C LYS A 13 0.79 13.21 -5.94
N TYR A 14 -0.44 12.73 -5.83
CA TYR A 14 -1.34 13.02 -4.71
C TYR A 14 -1.59 11.83 -3.81
N ASP A 15 -1.06 10.67 -4.20
CA ASP A 15 -1.19 9.42 -3.47
C ASP A 15 -0.54 9.52 -2.08
N GLY A 16 -1.36 9.41 -1.04
CA GLY A 16 -0.98 9.60 0.35
C GLY A 16 -0.68 11.05 0.77
N VAL A 17 0.08 11.78 -0.03
CA VAL A 17 0.50 13.17 0.25
C VAL A 17 -0.69 14.08 0.50
N LEU A 18 -1.78 13.93 -0.27
CA LEU A 18 -3.00 14.71 -0.10
C LEU A 18 -3.54 14.60 1.32
N GLY A 19 -3.63 13.39 1.88
CA GLY A 19 -4.18 13.16 3.22
C GLY A 19 -3.32 13.72 4.34
N VAL A 20 -1.99 13.65 4.22
CA VAL A 20 -1.08 14.26 5.20
C VAL A 20 -1.17 15.77 5.16
N LEU A 21 -1.15 16.39 3.97
CA LEU A 21 -1.27 17.84 3.82
C LEU A 21 -2.65 18.36 4.22
N ALA A 22 -3.70 17.60 3.96
CA ALA A 22 -5.06 17.94 4.43
C ALA A 22 -5.12 17.99 5.96
N GLY A 23 -4.48 17.04 6.65
CA GLY A 23 -4.36 17.06 8.10
C GLY A 23 -3.66 18.32 8.62
N LEU A 24 -2.57 18.73 7.98
CA LEU A 24 -1.88 19.96 8.30
C LEU A 24 -2.74 21.20 8.06
N GLU A 25 -3.47 21.24 6.95
CA GLU A 25 -4.36 22.36 6.62
C GLU A 25 -5.52 22.48 7.60
N VAL A 26 -6.09 21.38 8.05
CA VAL A 26 -7.10 21.38 9.13
C VAL A 26 -6.56 22.07 10.39
N ILE A 27 -5.34 21.73 10.83
CA ILE A 27 -4.75 22.37 12.02
C ILE A 27 -4.51 23.87 11.78
N ARG A 28 -4.02 24.26 10.61
CA ARG A 28 -3.84 25.68 10.25
C ARG A 28 -5.15 26.43 10.28
N THR A 29 -6.16 25.91 9.63
CA THR A 29 -7.49 26.52 9.60
C THR A 29 -8.09 26.70 11.00
N LEU A 30 -7.96 25.69 11.87
CA LEU A 30 -8.43 25.79 13.26
C LEU A 30 -7.68 26.88 14.03
N ASN A 31 -6.37 27.00 13.83
CA ASN A 31 -5.57 28.05 14.45
C ASN A 31 -5.97 29.47 13.93
N ASP A 32 -6.13 29.62 12.63
CA ASP A 32 -6.52 30.90 12.01
C ASP A 32 -7.91 31.36 12.48
N LEU A 33 -8.81 30.42 12.70
CA LEU A 33 -10.15 30.66 13.22
C LEU A 33 -10.20 30.73 14.76
N ASN A 34 -9.09 30.56 15.46
CA ASN A 34 -9.01 30.52 16.92
C ASN A 34 -9.95 29.47 17.55
N ILE A 35 -10.14 28.33 16.88
CA ILE A 35 -11.00 27.24 17.37
C ILE A 35 -10.19 26.34 18.27
N GLN A 36 -10.63 26.17 19.51
CA GLN A 36 -10.08 25.18 20.43
C GLN A 36 -10.88 23.89 20.38
N THR A 37 -10.20 22.79 20.12
CA THR A 37 -10.82 21.46 20.09
C THR A 37 -10.85 20.83 21.47
N LYS A 38 -11.88 20.01 21.74
CA LYS A 38 -11.98 19.28 23.02
C LYS A 38 -10.92 18.17 23.20
N ARG A 39 -10.39 17.68 22.10
CA ARG A 39 -9.33 16.65 22.07
C ARG A 39 -8.19 17.13 21.18
N PRO A 40 -6.96 16.71 21.47
CA PRO A 40 -5.84 17.01 20.56
C PRO A 40 -6.08 16.37 19.20
N ILE A 41 -5.58 17.07 18.17
CA ILE A 41 -5.56 16.55 16.79
C ILE A 41 -4.11 16.23 16.46
N LEU A 42 -3.87 15.03 15.97
CA LEU A 42 -2.58 14.56 15.51
C LEU A 42 -2.58 14.49 13.99
N VAL A 43 -1.50 14.95 13.35
CA VAL A 43 -1.21 14.64 11.95
C VAL A 43 -0.31 13.42 11.92
N VAL A 44 -0.73 12.40 11.23
CA VAL A 44 0.00 11.12 11.13
C VAL A 44 0.51 10.93 9.71
N ASN A 45 1.78 10.52 9.62
CA ASN A 45 2.38 10.01 8.40
C ASN A 45 2.75 8.54 8.62
N TRP A 46 2.05 7.62 7.96
CA TRP A 46 2.31 6.19 8.04
C TRP A 46 3.51 5.84 7.17
N THR A 47 4.63 5.54 7.79
CA THR A 47 5.85 5.17 7.07
C THR A 47 5.72 3.80 6.40
N ASN A 48 6.15 3.71 5.14
CA ASN A 48 6.15 2.49 4.33
C ASN A 48 4.73 1.88 4.21
N GLU A 49 3.78 2.74 3.86
CA GLU A 49 2.40 2.32 3.59
C GLU A 49 2.34 1.45 2.34
N GLU A 50 3.01 1.87 1.27
CA GLU A 50 3.01 1.21 -0.04
C GLU A 50 3.78 -0.13 -0.06
N GLY A 51 4.73 -0.32 0.84
CA GLY A 51 5.55 -1.53 0.87
C GLY A 51 6.46 -1.71 -0.36
N SER A 52 6.64 -0.67 -1.17
CA SER A 52 7.38 -0.74 -2.45
C SER A 52 8.83 -1.15 -2.29
N ARG A 53 9.49 -0.68 -1.25
CA ARG A 53 10.87 -1.03 -0.94
C ARG A 53 10.94 -2.14 0.09
N PHE A 54 10.18 -2.05 1.16
CA PHE A 54 10.18 -3.01 2.27
C PHE A 54 8.79 -3.65 2.42
N PRO A 55 8.57 -4.86 1.94
CA PRO A 55 7.32 -5.57 2.22
C PRO A 55 7.21 -5.94 3.71
N PRO A 56 6.01 -6.04 4.27
CA PRO A 56 4.70 -5.88 3.63
C PRO A 56 4.27 -4.41 3.51
N ALA A 57 3.26 -4.13 2.69
CA ALA A 57 2.55 -2.85 2.66
C ALA A 57 1.84 -2.57 4.00
N MET A 58 1.40 -1.33 4.21
CA MET A 58 0.73 -0.84 5.44
C MET A 58 1.56 -1.10 6.71
N MET A 59 2.88 -1.08 6.59
CA MET A 59 3.79 -1.54 7.64
C MET A 59 3.62 -0.78 8.95
N ALA A 60 3.64 0.55 8.91
CA ALA A 60 3.57 1.37 10.12
C ALA A 60 2.18 1.29 10.79
N SER A 61 1.10 1.35 10.02
CA SER A 61 -0.27 1.25 10.55
C SER A 61 -0.56 -0.13 11.15
N ALA A 62 -0.07 -1.20 10.50
CA ALA A 62 -0.19 -2.57 11.01
C ALA A 62 0.59 -2.79 12.31
N GLY A 63 1.82 -2.23 12.40
CA GLY A 63 2.60 -2.23 13.64
C GLY A 63 1.92 -1.43 14.75
N TYR A 64 1.37 -0.26 14.43
CA TYR A 64 0.62 0.58 15.36
C TYR A 64 -0.63 -0.14 15.89
N ALA A 65 -1.36 -0.81 15.02
CA ALA A 65 -2.56 -1.58 15.40
C ALA A 65 -2.26 -2.91 16.12
N GLY A 66 -0.98 -3.30 16.21
CA GLY A 66 -0.56 -4.55 16.85
C GLY A 66 -0.87 -5.81 16.01
N ILE A 67 -1.08 -5.63 14.70
CA ILE A 67 -1.28 -6.75 13.76
C ILE A 67 0.03 -7.49 13.52
N TYR A 68 1.13 -6.73 13.43
CA TYR A 68 2.48 -7.27 13.32
C TYR A 68 3.36 -6.83 14.49
N ASP A 69 4.26 -7.70 14.89
CA ASP A 69 5.28 -7.34 15.87
C ASP A 69 6.27 -6.30 15.30
N VAL A 70 6.45 -5.22 16.03
CA VAL A 70 7.30 -4.09 15.60
C VAL A 70 8.75 -4.51 15.36
N LYS A 71 9.28 -5.47 16.14
CA LYS A 71 10.67 -5.95 15.94
C LYS A 71 10.79 -6.67 14.61
N THR A 72 9.78 -7.47 14.27
CA THR A 72 9.71 -8.17 12.98
C THR A 72 9.65 -7.18 11.82
N LEU A 73 8.85 -6.12 11.94
CA LEU A 73 8.77 -5.07 10.91
C LEU A 73 10.10 -4.33 10.75
N LEU A 74 10.75 -3.95 11.85
CA LEU A 74 12.05 -3.28 11.82
C LEU A 74 13.18 -4.16 11.23
N ALA A 75 13.02 -5.47 11.26
CA ALA A 75 13.95 -6.43 10.66
C ALA A 75 13.63 -6.77 9.19
N ALA A 76 12.57 -6.19 8.61
CA ALA A 76 12.24 -6.40 7.20
C ALA A 76 13.36 -5.93 6.29
N THR A 77 13.58 -6.66 5.17
CA THR A 77 14.65 -6.37 4.23
C THR A 77 14.09 -6.00 2.85
N ASP A 78 14.78 -5.11 2.15
CA ASP A 78 14.56 -4.87 0.75
C ASP A 78 15.26 -5.92 -0.15
N TYR A 79 15.13 -5.79 -1.47
CA TYR A 79 15.74 -6.71 -2.44
C TYR A 79 17.27 -6.66 -2.45
N GLU A 80 17.88 -5.59 -1.92
CA GLU A 80 19.33 -5.42 -1.82
C GLU A 80 19.89 -5.92 -0.47
N GLY A 81 19.00 -6.31 0.46
CA GLY A 81 19.35 -6.77 1.79
C GLY A 81 19.51 -5.67 2.83
N ASN A 82 19.12 -4.42 2.52
CA ASN A 82 19.10 -3.36 3.51
C ASN A 82 17.98 -3.60 4.53
N ILE A 83 18.22 -3.27 5.79
CA ILE A 83 17.28 -3.50 6.89
C ILE A 83 16.48 -2.23 7.16
N PHE A 84 15.15 -2.32 7.18
CA PHE A 84 14.24 -1.20 7.37
C PHE A 84 14.56 -0.35 8.61
N GLY A 85 14.75 -0.98 9.77
CA GLY A 85 15.07 -0.29 11.01
C GLY A 85 16.40 0.47 10.97
N GLU A 86 17.39 -0.03 10.24
CA GLU A 86 18.68 0.64 10.04
C GLU A 86 18.54 1.83 9.08
N GLU A 87 17.73 1.69 8.02
CA GLU A 87 17.46 2.77 7.09
C GLU A 87 16.71 3.91 7.79
N LEU A 88 15.72 3.62 8.65
CA LEU A 88 15.06 4.62 9.49
C LEU A 88 16.05 5.35 10.42
N GLU A 89 16.99 4.63 10.98
CA GLU A 89 18.03 5.20 11.86
C GLU A 89 18.98 6.13 11.09
N LYS A 90 19.42 5.71 9.91
CA LYS A 90 20.29 6.50 9.01
C LYS A 90 19.67 7.86 8.64
N ILE A 91 18.36 7.90 8.42
CA ILE A 91 17.64 9.14 8.08
C ILE A 91 17.09 9.89 9.31
N GLY A 92 17.31 9.38 10.51
CA GLY A 92 16.87 10.01 11.76
C GLY A 92 15.37 9.93 12.06
N TRP A 93 14.66 8.99 11.44
CA TRP A 93 13.20 8.86 11.56
C TRP A 93 12.71 7.63 12.34
N LYS A 94 13.61 6.88 12.95
CA LYS A 94 13.23 5.71 13.75
C LYS A 94 12.38 6.06 14.97
N GLY A 95 12.62 7.23 15.56
CA GLY A 95 11.94 7.67 16.77
C GLY A 95 12.33 6.87 18.02
N THR A 96 11.89 7.36 19.17
CA THR A 96 12.17 6.77 20.49
C THR A 96 10.93 6.34 21.25
N GLU A 97 9.75 6.79 20.83
CA GLU A 97 8.49 6.49 21.48
C GLU A 97 8.01 5.07 21.14
N PRO A 98 7.39 4.35 22.09
CA PRO A 98 6.80 3.06 21.81
C PRO A 98 5.67 3.17 20.78
N VAL A 99 5.68 2.29 19.79
CA VAL A 99 4.62 2.22 18.76
C VAL A 99 3.30 1.76 19.39
N GLY A 100 2.20 2.41 19.03
CA GLY A 100 0.86 2.07 19.54
C GLY A 100 0.55 2.60 20.94
N LYS A 101 1.40 3.49 21.49
CA LYS A 101 1.21 4.12 22.81
C LYS A 101 -0.08 4.94 22.86
N GLU A 102 -0.30 5.76 21.85
CA GLU A 102 -1.47 6.63 21.78
C GLU A 102 -2.71 5.87 21.31
N LYS A 103 -3.85 6.10 21.96
CA LYS A 103 -5.14 5.54 21.53
C LYS A 103 -5.96 6.62 20.86
N PHE A 104 -6.25 6.46 19.59
CA PHE A 104 -7.09 7.39 18.86
C PHE A 104 -8.57 7.24 19.23
N HIS A 105 -9.24 8.36 19.38
CA HIS A 105 -10.70 8.38 19.50
C HIS A 105 -11.39 8.06 18.18
N CYS A 106 -10.85 8.63 17.10
CA CYS A 106 -11.22 8.35 15.72
C CYS A 106 -10.04 8.68 14.80
N TYR A 107 -10.07 8.16 13.61
CA TYR A 107 -9.10 8.42 12.56
C TYR A 107 -9.83 8.83 11.29
N TYR A 108 -9.34 9.85 10.62
CA TYR A 108 -9.82 10.32 9.33
C TYR A 108 -8.66 10.36 8.35
N GLU A 109 -8.91 9.85 7.17
CA GLU A 109 -7.97 9.91 6.06
C GLU A 109 -8.68 10.43 4.83
N LEU A 110 -8.17 11.53 4.26
CA LEU A 110 -8.53 11.99 2.94
C LEU A 110 -7.58 11.35 1.95
N HIS A 111 -8.12 10.60 1.02
CA HIS A 111 -7.33 9.91 0.00
C HIS A 111 -7.93 10.10 -1.38
N ILE A 112 -7.10 10.03 -2.43
CA ILE A 112 -7.59 9.96 -3.80
C ILE A 112 -8.35 8.64 -4.00
N GLU A 113 -9.33 8.60 -4.89
CA GLU A 113 -10.08 7.37 -5.18
C GLU A 113 -9.18 6.28 -5.77
N GLN A 114 -8.17 6.65 -6.53
CA GLN A 114 -7.35 5.76 -7.36
C GLN A 114 -8.18 4.93 -8.36
N GLY A 115 -9.33 5.48 -8.75
CA GLY A 115 -10.29 4.84 -9.64
C GLY A 115 -11.13 5.88 -10.38
N PRO A 116 -11.97 5.47 -11.33
CA PRO A 116 -12.72 6.38 -12.20
C PRO A 116 -14.16 6.65 -11.79
N ILE A 117 -14.66 6.04 -10.70
CA ILE A 117 -16.10 5.99 -10.43
C ILE A 117 -16.63 7.37 -10.00
N LEU A 118 -16.00 7.98 -8.99
CA LEU A 118 -16.45 9.27 -8.48
C LEU A 118 -16.38 10.34 -9.57
N GLU A 119 -15.30 10.34 -10.36
CA GLU A 119 -15.17 11.29 -11.48
C GLU A 119 -16.26 11.06 -12.53
N SER A 120 -16.55 9.81 -12.91
CA SER A 120 -17.59 9.49 -13.90
C SER A 120 -18.99 9.86 -13.44
N GLU A 121 -19.22 9.87 -12.14
CA GLU A 121 -20.51 10.23 -11.52
C GLU A 121 -20.58 11.69 -11.09
N ASN A 122 -19.52 12.50 -11.30
CA ASN A 122 -19.37 13.87 -10.86
C ASN A 122 -19.59 14.04 -9.34
N ILE A 123 -19.00 13.12 -8.56
CA ILE A 123 -19.04 13.13 -7.10
C ILE A 123 -17.66 13.55 -6.57
N ASP A 124 -17.61 14.60 -5.78
CA ASP A 124 -16.36 15.13 -5.23
C ASP A 124 -15.83 14.29 -4.06
N ILE A 125 -16.71 13.73 -3.23
CA ILE A 125 -16.34 13.01 -2.01
C ILE A 125 -17.12 11.71 -1.91
N GLY A 126 -16.40 10.60 -1.83
CA GLY A 126 -16.94 9.27 -1.51
C GLY A 126 -16.58 8.85 -0.09
N VAL A 127 -17.52 8.25 0.63
CA VAL A 127 -17.25 7.66 1.95
C VAL A 127 -17.00 6.17 1.78
N VAL A 128 -15.79 5.72 2.15
CA VAL A 128 -15.44 4.30 2.11
C VAL A 128 -16.22 3.56 3.19
N THR A 129 -17.06 2.63 2.80
CA THR A 129 -17.90 1.82 3.71
C THR A 129 -17.40 0.39 3.85
N HIS A 130 -16.63 -0.10 2.90
CA HIS A 130 -16.11 -1.46 2.87
C HIS A 130 -14.70 -1.51 2.28
N GLY A 131 -13.91 -2.49 2.70
CA GLY A 131 -12.64 -2.86 2.07
C GLY A 131 -12.76 -4.20 1.38
N GLN A 132 -12.14 -4.34 0.21
CA GLN A 132 -12.06 -5.64 -0.47
C GLN A 132 -10.98 -6.52 0.17
N GLY A 133 -11.23 -7.82 0.20
CA GLY A 133 -10.20 -8.81 0.51
C GLY A 133 -9.17 -8.88 -0.62
N LEU A 134 -7.89 -8.96 -0.25
CA LEU A 134 -6.78 -9.06 -1.20
C LEU A 134 -5.98 -10.34 -0.94
N LYS A 135 -5.60 -11.02 -2.03
CA LYS A 135 -4.64 -12.13 -1.97
C LYS A 135 -3.73 -12.08 -3.18
N TRP A 136 -2.44 -12.01 -2.92
CA TRP A 136 -1.41 -12.05 -3.95
C TRP A 136 -0.87 -13.47 -4.09
N LEU A 137 -0.70 -13.91 -5.33
CA LEU A 137 -0.19 -15.23 -5.66
C LEU A 137 1.01 -15.07 -6.61
N GLU A 138 2.07 -15.80 -6.32
CA GLU A 138 3.19 -15.96 -7.24
C GLU A 138 3.07 -17.31 -7.95
N VAL A 139 3.20 -17.30 -9.27
CA VAL A 139 3.16 -18.51 -10.09
C VAL A 139 4.47 -18.66 -10.86
N LYS A 140 5.23 -19.69 -10.56
CA LYS A 140 6.48 -20.02 -11.26
C LYS A 140 6.22 -21.11 -12.29
N LEU A 141 6.46 -20.80 -13.57
CA LEU A 141 6.36 -21.72 -14.68
C LEU A 141 7.75 -22.20 -15.09
N THR A 142 7.93 -23.52 -15.21
CA THR A 142 9.18 -24.13 -15.64
C THR A 142 8.97 -24.91 -16.93
N GLY A 143 9.63 -24.50 -17.98
CA GLY A 143 9.62 -25.14 -19.30
C GLY A 143 10.98 -25.70 -19.72
N VAL A 144 11.10 -26.03 -20.98
CA VAL A 144 12.32 -26.54 -21.59
C VAL A 144 12.59 -25.80 -22.88
N GLU A 145 13.79 -25.25 -23.02
CA GLU A 145 14.25 -24.63 -24.26
C GLU A 145 14.43 -25.71 -25.34
N GLN A 146 13.79 -25.52 -26.48
CA GLN A 146 13.81 -26.52 -27.55
C GLN A 146 13.75 -25.83 -28.92
N HIS A 147 14.33 -26.46 -29.92
CA HIS A 147 14.29 -25.96 -31.27
C HIS A 147 12.87 -26.01 -31.85
N THR A 148 12.38 -24.90 -32.39
CA THR A 148 10.99 -24.74 -32.84
C THR A 148 10.62 -25.63 -34.03
N GLY A 149 11.55 -25.89 -34.93
CA GLY A 149 11.29 -26.67 -36.16
C GLY A 149 11.36 -28.18 -35.99
N THR A 150 12.22 -28.68 -35.08
CA THR A 150 12.47 -30.12 -34.93
C THR A 150 11.84 -30.76 -33.70
N THR A 151 11.29 -29.95 -32.80
CA THR A 151 10.63 -30.47 -31.61
C THR A 151 9.14 -30.72 -31.87
N PRO A 152 8.65 -31.97 -31.81
CA PRO A 152 7.23 -32.26 -31.96
C PRO A 152 6.37 -31.57 -30.90
N MET A 153 5.16 -31.16 -31.27
CA MET A 153 4.23 -30.43 -30.39
C MET A 153 3.88 -31.19 -29.10
N ASN A 154 3.74 -32.49 -29.18
CA ASN A 154 3.31 -33.34 -28.05
C ASN A 154 4.37 -33.48 -26.94
N ILE A 155 5.63 -33.07 -27.17
CA ILE A 155 6.69 -33.13 -26.15
C ILE A 155 7.16 -31.75 -25.70
N ARG A 156 6.60 -30.67 -26.27
CA ARG A 156 6.96 -29.31 -25.88
C ARG A 156 6.48 -28.99 -24.46
N LYS A 157 7.34 -28.30 -23.71
CA LYS A 157 7.03 -27.71 -22.40
C LYS A 157 7.15 -26.20 -22.53
N ASP A 158 6.15 -25.62 -23.18
CA ASP A 158 6.10 -24.20 -23.52
C ASP A 158 5.43 -23.41 -22.38
N THR A 159 6.21 -22.58 -21.69
CA THR A 159 5.73 -21.76 -20.59
C THR A 159 4.84 -20.60 -21.05
N ALA A 160 5.02 -20.13 -22.28
CA ALA A 160 4.18 -19.06 -22.81
C ALA A 160 2.75 -19.53 -23.06
N LEU A 161 2.59 -20.79 -23.54
CA LEU A 161 1.26 -21.38 -23.69
C LEU A 161 0.56 -21.54 -22.33
N ALA A 162 1.25 -22.13 -21.35
CA ALA A 162 0.72 -22.24 -20.00
C ALA A 162 0.38 -20.89 -19.35
N LEU A 163 1.22 -19.87 -19.56
CA LEU A 163 0.96 -18.50 -19.09
C LEU A 163 -0.30 -17.92 -19.73
N SER A 164 -0.49 -18.12 -21.04
CA SER A 164 -1.67 -17.61 -21.75
C SER A 164 -2.97 -18.23 -21.21
N GLU A 165 -2.99 -19.51 -20.90
CA GLU A 165 -4.14 -20.17 -20.27
C GLU A 165 -4.44 -19.63 -18.87
N ILE A 166 -3.40 -19.36 -18.06
CA ILE A 166 -3.54 -18.75 -16.74
C ILE A 166 -4.16 -17.36 -16.86
N ILE A 167 -3.63 -16.51 -17.76
CA ILE A 167 -4.13 -15.14 -17.97
C ILE A 167 -5.62 -15.18 -18.36
N LEU A 168 -5.99 -16.01 -19.32
CA LEU A 168 -7.38 -16.13 -19.76
C LEU A 168 -8.29 -16.64 -18.64
N THR A 169 -7.81 -17.60 -17.85
CA THR A 169 -8.57 -18.15 -16.73
C THR A 169 -8.78 -17.09 -15.65
N VAL A 170 -7.74 -16.35 -15.27
CA VAL A 170 -7.83 -15.25 -14.26
C VAL A 170 -8.83 -14.19 -14.74
N ASN A 171 -8.71 -13.76 -16.01
CA ASN A 171 -9.64 -12.79 -16.57
C ASN A 171 -11.09 -13.30 -16.58
N LYS A 172 -11.31 -14.55 -16.94
CA LYS A 172 -12.63 -15.16 -16.88
C LYS A 172 -13.21 -15.19 -15.47
N VAL A 173 -12.44 -15.66 -14.50
CA VAL A 173 -12.86 -15.73 -13.09
C VAL A 173 -13.20 -14.33 -12.55
N ALA A 174 -12.40 -13.31 -12.88
CA ALA A 174 -12.68 -11.93 -12.47
C ALA A 174 -14.02 -11.42 -13.04
N ASN A 175 -14.31 -11.69 -14.32
CA ASN A 175 -15.57 -11.26 -14.94
C ASN A 175 -16.81 -12.04 -14.43
N ASP A 176 -16.63 -13.32 -14.11
CA ASP A 176 -17.73 -14.16 -13.60
C ASP A 176 -18.14 -13.83 -12.15
N ASN A 177 -17.32 -13.02 -11.42
CA ASN A 177 -17.52 -12.70 -10.00
C ASN A 177 -17.59 -11.17 -9.70
N GLN A 178 -18.01 -10.39 -10.68
CA GLN A 178 -18.26 -8.95 -10.52
C GLN A 178 -19.56 -8.66 -9.78
#